data_5da49b7dc539a07668a18ece496022e3
#
_entry.id   5da49b7dc539a07668a18ece496022e3
#
_cell.length_a   1.000
_cell.length_b   1.000
_cell.length_c   1.000
_cell.angle_alpha   90.00
_cell.angle_beta   90.00
_cell.angle_gamma   90.00
#
_symmetry.space_group_name_H-M   'P 1'
#
loop_
_entity.id
_entity.type
_entity.pdbx_description
1 polymer ?
#
loop_
_entity_poly.entity_id
_entity_poly.type
_entity_poly.pdbx_seq_one_letter_code
_entity_poly.pdbx_strand_id
1 'polypeptide(L)'
;KPKRAAGPRVSRRTFALGAVGAAVVMGLGGVRYLPSRTLLRPPGGQDEEQLVRGCLHCEKCREVCPKHAIAPAHLEDGILNARTPRMDFKSGWCDFCENEPGGPKCVAACPTHALVCTDPASVIIGKAVLNRDWCLAAKGMGCHECVDVCNYDALELGADNVPVVNVGACNGCGACEWACISLSAGSISAGATDRAIVIRPTEEVEA
;
A
#
# COMPACT_ATOMS: atom_id res chain seq x y z
N LYS A 1 4.79 58.66 -23.26
CA LYS A 1 5.23 57.25 -23.08
C LYS A 1 5.50 57.07 -21.61
N PRO A 2 4.84 56.12 -20.91
CA PRO A 2 5.10 55.85 -19.49
C PRO A 2 6.48 55.17 -19.34
N LYS A 3 7.30 55.71 -18.43
CA LYS A 3 8.59 55.12 -18.05
C LYS A 3 8.30 53.81 -17.27
N ARG A 4 8.77 52.68 -17.80
CA ARG A 4 8.75 51.40 -17.07
C ARG A 4 9.59 51.57 -15.81
N ALA A 5 8.99 51.35 -14.65
CA ALA A 5 9.69 51.28 -13.39
C ALA A 5 10.68 50.11 -13.44
N ALA A 6 11.95 50.36 -13.14
CA ALA A 6 12.97 49.33 -13.06
C ALA A 6 12.65 48.45 -11.85
N GLY A 7 12.43 47.16 -12.06
CA GLY A 7 12.21 46.19 -11.00
C GLY A 7 13.43 46.10 -10.06
N PRO A 8 13.26 45.55 -8.83
CA PRO A 8 14.32 45.46 -7.86
C PRO A 8 15.48 44.61 -8.43
N ARG A 9 16.69 45.22 -8.47
CA ARG A 9 17.91 44.52 -8.89
C ARG A 9 18.41 43.65 -7.75
N VAL A 10 18.24 42.34 -7.89
CA VAL A 10 18.79 41.33 -6.94
C VAL A 10 20.32 41.32 -7.11
N SER A 11 21.07 41.51 -6.01
CA SER A 11 22.53 41.45 -6.05
C SER A 11 23.00 39.99 -6.22
N ARG A 12 24.19 39.78 -6.81
CA ARG A 12 24.76 38.43 -6.97
C ARG A 12 24.90 37.72 -5.63
N ARG A 13 25.19 38.42 -4.55
CA ARG A 13 25.27 37.85 -3.17
C ARG A 13 23.90 37.42 -2.68
N THR A 14 22.86 38.21 -2.86
CA THR A 14 21.48 37.87 -2.46
C THR A 14 20.97 36.68 -3.24
N PHE A 15 21.31 36.58 -4.53
CA PHE A 15 20.95 35.42 -5.35
C PHE A 15 21.68 34.16 -4.89
N ALA A 16 22.99 34.23 -4.60
CA ALA A 16 23.76 33.08 -4.13
C ALA A 16 23.28 32.58 -2.75
N LEU A 17 23.00 33.49 -1.81
CA LEU A 17 22.45 33.15 -0.50
C LEU A 17 21.05 32.54 -0.61
N GLY A 18 20.22 33.08 -1.48
CA GLY A 18 18.89 32.54 -1.77
C GLY A 18 18.95 31.14 -2.39
N ALA A 19 19.89 30.90 -3.32
CA ALA A 19 20.10 29.60 -3.94
C ALA A 19 20.59 28.55 -2.93
N VAL A 20 21.54 28.92 -2.06
CA VAL A 20 22.01 28.03 -0.98
C VAL A 20 20.88 27.74 0.01
N GLY A 21 20.12 28.75 0.42
CA GLY A 21 18.98 28.57 1.31
C GLY A 21 17.92 27.64 0.70
N ALA A 22 17.60 27.82 -0.57
CA ALA A 22 16.66 26.97 -1.29
C ALA A 22 17.18 25.52 -1.40
N ALA A 23 18.47 25.33 -1.68
CA ALA A 23 19.08 23.99 -1.74
C ALA A 23 19.05 23.29 -0.38
N VAL A 24 19.30 24.01 0.72
CA VAL A 24 19.20 23.45 2.09
C VAL A 24 17.75 23.06 2.41
N VAL A 25 16.80 23.93 2.13
CA VAL A 25 15.36 23.64 2.37
C VAL A 25 14.89 22.46 1.51
N MET A 26 15.29 22.38 0.24
CA MET A 26 14.99 21.24 -0.63
C MET A 26 15.68 19.96 -0.14
N GLY A 27 16.94 20.04 0.30
CA GLY A 27 17.65 18.89 0.85
C GLY A 27 17.02 18.35 2.13
N LEU A 28 16.70 19.21 3.09
CA LEU A 28 16.04 18.84 4.34
C LEU A 28 14.59 18.38 4.12
N GLY A 29 13.86 19.02 3.20
CA GLY A 29 12.51 18.62 2.82
C GLY A 29 12.51 17.29 2.04
N GLY A 30 13.52 17.07 1.19
CA GLY A 30 13.67 15.85 0.39
C GLY A 30 13.89 14.59 1.22
N VAL A 31 14.57 14.70 2.38
CA VAL A 31 14.79 13.56 3.30
C VAL A 31 13.46 12.94 3.76
N ARG A 32 12.41 13.73 3.90
CA ARG A 32 11.07 13.23 4.26
C ARG A 32 10.45 12.31 3.20
N TYR A 33 10.88 12.44 1.95
CA TYR A 33 10.37 11.65 0.81
C TYR A 33 11.27 10.49 0.41
N LEU A 34 12.33 10.22 1.17
CA LEU A 34 13.09 9.00 1.01
C LEU A 34 12.22 7.83 1.49
N PRO A 35 12.15 6.72 0.74
CA PRO A 35 11.34 5.58 1.11
C PRO A 35 11.81 5.03 2.44
N SER A 36 10.94 5.09 3.44
CA SER A 36 11.20 4.54 4.77
C SER A 36 10.34 3.30 5.05
N ARG A 37 9.45 2.94 4.12
CA ARG A 37 8.52 1.83 4.29
C ARG A 37 8.50 0.96 3.04
N THR A 38 8.54 -0.34 3.25
CA THR A 38 8.26 -1.32 2.20
C THR A 38 6.79 -1.22 1.82
N LEU A 39 6.49 -1.08 0.53
CA LEU A 39 5.13 -1.01 0.02
C LEU A 39 4.60 -2.41 -0.29
N LEU A 40 3.32 -2.62 -0.04
CA LEU A 40 2.63 -3.82 -0.50
C LEU A 40 2.49 -3.74 -2.02
N ARG A 41 3.12 -4.67 -2.74
CA ARG A 41 3.17 -4.68 -4.20
C ARG A 41 2.18 -5.69 -4.78
N PRO A 42 1.60 -5.41 -5.95
CA PRO A 42 0.77 -6.38 -6.66
C PRO A 42 1.60 -7.61 -7.06
N PRO A 43 0.94 -8.75 -7.38
CA PRO A 43 1.64 -9.94 -7.85
C PRO A 43 2.64 -9.62 -8.95
N GLY A 44 3.87 -10.11 -8.77
CA GLY A 44 4.99 -9.85 -9.68
C GLY A 44 5.76 -8.55 -9.43
N GLY A 45 5.36 -7.77 -8.44
CA GLY A 45 6.08 -6.54 -8.05
C GLY A 45 6.92 -6.68 -6.78
N GLN A 46 7.20 -7.90 -6.32
CA GLN A 46 7.95 -8.18 -5.09
C GLN A 46 9.44 -7.82 -5.21
N ASP A 47 9.99 -7.81 -6.44
CA ASP A 47 11.30 -7.22 -6.71
C ASP A 47 11.14 -5.70 -6.90
N GLU A 48 11.39 -4.97 -5.81
CA GLU A 48 11.25 -3.50 -5.77
C GLU A 48 12.16 -2.80 -6.75
N GLU A 49 13.39 -3.28 -6.93
CA GLU A 49 14.37 -2.68 -7.83
C GLU A 49 13.92 -2.83 -9.29
N GLN A 50 13.50 -4.03 -9.67
CA GLN A 50 12.95 -4.29 -11.00
C GLN A 50 11.70 -3.46 -11.27
N LEU A 51 10.79 -3.42 -10.28
CA LEU A 51 9.55 -2.67 -10.40
C LEU A 51 9.81 -1.17 -10.61
N VAL A 52 10.61 -0.55 -9.75
CA VAL A 52 10.88 0.90 -9.81
C VAL A 52 11.61 1.28 -11.10
N ARG A 53 12.56 0.46 -11.55
CA ARG A 53 13.32 0.71 -12.80
C ARG A 53 12.47 0.52 -14.06
N GLY A 54 11.55 -0.43 -14.06
CA GLY A 54 10.76 -0.81 -15.23
C GLY A 54 9.40 -0.12 -15.34
N CYS A 55 8.87 0.46 -14.27
CA CYS A 55 7.52 1.01 -14.25
C CYS A 55 7.41 2.33 -15.02
N LEU A 56 6.54 2.36 -16.04
CA LEU A 56 6.21 3.57 -16.81
C LEU A 56 5.14 4.45 -16.16
N HIS A 57 4.64 4.12 -14.97
CA HIS A 57 3.56 4.84 -14.28
C HIS A 57 2.27 4.98 -15.11
N CYS A 58 2.00 4.02 -16.00
CA CYS A 58 0.90 4.07 -16.97
C CYS A 58 -0.46 3.64 -16.39
N GLU A 59 -0.49 3.12 -15.16
CA GLU A 59 -1.68 2.67 -14.42
C GLU A 59 -2.50 1.55 -15.08
N LYS A 60 -2.04 0.90 -16.16
CA LYS A 60 -2.74 -0.22 -16.81
C LYS A 60 -3.03 -1.37 -15.85
N CYS A 61 -2.09 -1.70 -14.95
CA CYS A 61 -2.28 -2.73 -13.94
C CYS A 61 -3.46 -2.43 -13.00
N ARG A 62 -3.72 -1.16 -12.70
CA ARG A 62 -4.86 -0.70 -11.92
C ARG A 62 -6.17 -0.84 -12.70
N GLU A 63 -6.19 -0.42 -13.96
CA GLU A 63 -7.40 -0.45 -14.81
C GLU A 63 -7.92 -1.87 -15.05
N VAL A 64 -7.01 -2.84 -15.22
CA VAL A 64 -7.40 -4.23 -15.50
C VAL A 64 -7.71 -5.04 -14.25
N CYS A 65 -7.48 -4.51 -13.05
CA CYS A 65 -7.71 -5.21 -11.80
C CYS A 65 -9.22 -5.39 -11.53
N PRO A 66 -9.77 -6.62 -11.58
CA PRO A 66 -11.20 -6.83 -11.42
C PRO A 66 -11.70 -6.54 -10.01
N LYS A 67 -10.82 -6.58 -9.02
CA LYS A 67 -11.12 -6.33 -7.61
C LYS A 67 -10.72 -4.93 -7.13
N HIS A 68 -10.20 -4.07 -8.02
CA HIS A 68 -9.78 -2.70 -7.72
C HIS A 68 -8.80 -2.57 -6.55
N ALA A 69 -7.96 -3.58 -6.33
CA ALA A 69 -7.01 -3.63 -5.22
C ALA A 69 -5.71 -2.86 -5.46
N ILE A 70 -5.52 -2.27 -6.65
CA ILE A 70 -4.29 -1.56 -7.02
C ILE A 70 -4.53 -0.05 -7.06
N ALA A 71 -3.66 0.70 -6.39
CA ALA A 71 -3.63 2.15 -6.42
C ALA A 71 -2.22 2.66 -6.77
N PRO A 72 -2.07 3.89 -7.29
CA PRO A 72 -0.76 4.50 -7.42
C PRO A 72 -0.20 4.86 -6.04
N ALA A 73 1.09 4.67 -5.84
CA ALA A 73 1.78 5.16 -4.67
C ALA A 73 1.83 6.70 -4.66
N HIS A 74 1.72 7.28 -3.48
CA HIS A 74 1.78 8.72 -3.27
C HIS A 74 3.22 9.21 -3.08
N LEU A 75 3.43 10.53 -3.12
CA LEU A 75 4.74 11.13 -2.82
C LEU A 75 5.22 10.84 -1.39
N GLU A 76 4.28 10.64 -0.48
CA GLU A 76 4.53 10.29 0.93
C GLU A 76 5.10 8.88 1.09
N ASP A 77 4.87 8.01 0.11
CA ASP A 77 5.43 6.66 0.03
C ASP A 77 6.88 6.65 -0.49
N GLY A 78 7.42 7.83 -0.80
CA GLY A 78 8.75 8.04 -1.35
C GLY A 78 8.74 8.56 -2.79
N ILE A 79 9.67 9.47 -3.10
CA ILE A 79 9.70 10.14 -4.42
C ILE A 79 9.99 9.16 -5.57
N LEU A 80 10.80 8.12 -5.31
CA LEU A 80 11.13 7.09 -6.30
C LEU A 80 9.95 6.14 -6.55
N ASN A 81 9.10 5.97 -5.54
CA ASN A 81 7.93 5.10 -5.59
C ASN A 81 6.70 5.81 -6.14
N ALA A 82 6.73 7.15 -6.24
CA ALA A 82 5.58 7.93 -6.66
C ALA A 82 4.97 7.38 -7.96
N ARG A 83 3.64 7.12 -7.92
CA ARG A 83 2.86 6.54 -9.02
C ARG A 83 3.22 5.10 -9.43
N THR A 84 4.14 4.42 -8.76
CA THR A 84 4.27 2.98 -8.93
C THR A 84 3.07 2.25 -8.34
N PRO A 85 2.71 1.02 -8.81
CA PRO A 85 1.55 0.32 -8.28
C PRO A 85 1.80 -0.16 -6.84
N ARG A 86 0.84 0.09 -5.96
CA ARG A 86 0.76 -0.48 -4.60
C ARG A 86 -0.60 -1.11 -4.37
N MET A 87 -0.68 -2.04 -3.43
CA MET A 87 -1.96 -2.57 -3.00
C MET A 87 -2.70 -1.56 -2.12
N ASP A 88 -4.01 -1.48 -2.31
CA ASP A 88 -4.93 -0.68 -1.50
C ASP A 88 -6.13 -1.53 -1.09
N PHE A 89 -6.00 -2.18 0.04
CA PHE A 89 -7.02 -3.08 0.56
C PHE A 89 -8.22 -2.37 1.20
N LYS A 90 -8.22 -1.04 1.20
CA LYS A 90 -9.42 -0.26 1.54
C LYS A 90 -10.41 -0.21 0.38
N SER A 91 -9.91 -0.27 -0.84
CA SER A 91 -10.70 -0.21 -2.08
C SER A 91 -11.10 -1.59 -2.62
N GLY A 92 -10.31 -2.63 -2.33
CA GLY A 92 -10.56 -3.99 -2.82
C GLY A 92 -9.57 -4.99 -2.26
N TRP A 93 -9.53 -6.22 -2.80
CA TRP A 93 -8.60 -7.29 -2.38
C TRP A 93 -8.01 -7.99 -3.60
N CYS A 94 -6.98 -8.78 -3.44
CA CYS A 94 -6.35 -9.56 -4.51
C CYS A 94 -6.80 -11.02 -4.45
N ASP A 95 -7.48 -11.49 -5.49
CA ASP A 95 -7.82 -12.91 -5.66
C ASP A 95 -6.81 -13.64 -6.56
N PHE A 96 -5.65 -13.02 -6.83
CA PHE A 96 -4.62 -13.51 -7.74
C PHE A 96 -5.14 -13.84 -9.16
N CYS A 97 -6.36 -13.44 -9.46
CA CYS A 97 -7.09 -13.77 -10.68
C CYS A 97 -7.19 -15.30 -10.92
N GLU A 98 -7.39 -16.08 -9.85
CA GLU A 98 -7.42 -17.56 -9.90
C GLU A 98 -8.46 -18.11 -10.89
N ASN A 99 -9.59 -17.41 -11.04
CA ASN A 99 -10.67 -17.81 -11.94
C ASN A 99 -10.55 -17.21 -13.35
N GLU A 100 -9.44 -16.52 -13.65
CA GLU A 100 -9.26 -15.83 -14.93
C GLU A 100 -8.22 -16.57 -15.79
N PRO A 101 -8.50 -16.79 -17.06
CA PRO A 101 -7.54 -17.41 -17.95
C PRO A 101 -6.30 -16.51 -18.13
N GLY A 102 -5.11 -17.09 -17.97
CA GLY A 102 -3.85 -16.38 -18.18
C GLY A 102 -3.21 -15.76 -16.93
N GLY A 103 -3.75 -16.04 -15.72
CA GLY A 103 -3.16 -15.61 -14.45
C GLY A 103 -3.41 -14.13 -14.12
N PRO A 104 -2.55 -13.51 -13.30
CA PRO A 104 -2.76 -12.15 -12.82
C PRO A 104 -2.82 -11.12 -13.95
N LYS A 105 -4.00 -10.50 -14.17
CA LYS A 105 -4.23 -9.53 -15.24
C LYS A 105 -3.29 -8.33 -15.17
N CYS A 106 -2.90 -7.91 -13.96
CA CYS A 106 -1.95 -6.80 -13.77
C CYS A 106 -0.58 -7.11 -14.38
N VAL A 107 -0.12 -8.37 -14.27
CA VAL A 107 1.13 -8.84 -14.88
C VAL A 107 1.01 -8.87 -16.40
N ALA A 108 -0.06 -9.49 -16.91
CA ALA A 108 -0.30 -9.61 -18.34
C ALA A 108 -0.45 -8.24 -19.06
N ALA A 109 -0.99 -7.24 -18.38
CA ALA A 109 -1.18 -5.89 -18.92
C ALA A 109 0.05 -4.99 -18.83
N CYS A 110 1.12 -5.42 -18.13
CA CYS A 110 2.31 -4.60 -17.94
C CYS A 110 3.16 -4.53 -19.22
N PRO A 111 3.25 -3.39 -19.93
CA PRO A 111 3.90 -3.30 -21.22
C PRO A 111 5.43 -3.41 -21.16
N THR A 112 6.02 -3.17 -19.99
CA THR A 112 7.47 -3.21 -19.76
C THR A 112 7.92 -4.46 -19.01
N HIS A 113 6.97 -5.34 -18.65
CA HIS A 113 7.24 -6.48 -17.78
C HIS A 113 7.90 -6.08 -16.44
N ALA A 114 7.58 -4.89 -15.92
CA ALA A 114 8.00 -4.47 -14.59
C ALA A 114 7.34 -5.34 -13.50
N LEU A 115 6.17 -5.90 -13.80
CA LEU A 115 5.51 -6.94 -12.99
C LEU A 115 5.80 -8.29 -13.64
N VAL A 116 6.46 -9.19 -12.91
CA VAL A 116 6.79 -10.55 -13.37
C VAL A 116 6.32 -11.56 -12.32
N CYS A 117 5.38 -12.40 -12.71
CA CYS A 117 4.85 -13.45 -11.85
C CYS A 117 4.83 -14.77 -12.63
N THR A 118 5.69 -15.70 -12.25
CA THR A 118 5.77 -17.03 -12.88
C THR A 118 4.81 -18.02 -12.25
N ASP A 119 4.58 -17.89 -10.95
CA ASP A 119 3.67 -18.74 -10.20
C ASP A 119 2.86 -17.88 -9.19
N PRO A 120 1.58 -17.59 -9.48
CA PRO A 120 0.72 -16.81 -8.58
C PRO A 120 0.54 -17.43 -7.20
N ALA A 121 0.59 -18.77 -7.10
CA ALA A 121 0.39 -19.49 -5.83
C ALA A 121 1.56 -19.29 -4.84
N SER A 122 2.75 -18.98 -5.36
CA SER A 122 3.94 -18.73 -4.52
C SER A 122 4.08 -17.28 -4.07
N VAL A 123 3.23 -16.37 -4.58
CA VAL A 123 3.34 -14.94 -4.28
C VAL A 123 2.81 -14.63 -2.87
N ILE A 124 3.65 -13.96 -2.09
CA ILE A 124 3.25 -13.37 -0.80
C ILE A 124 3.28 -11.86 -0.97
N ILE A 125 2.12 -11.22 -0.83
CA ILE A 125 1.98 -9.75 -0.89
C ILE A 125 2.37 -9.14 0.45
N GLY A 126 2.01 -9.81 1.54
CA GLY A 126 2.26 -9.41 2.92
C GLY A 126 1.62 -10.38 3.89
N LYS A 127 1.48 -9.99 5.13
CA LYS A 127 0.85 -10.81 6.19
C LYS A 127 -0.22 -10.00 6.92
N ALA A 128 -1.29 -10.68 7.32
CA ALA A 128 -2.34 -10.05 8.11
C ALA A 128 -1.87 -9.84 9.56
N VAL A 129 -2.16 -8.67 10.10
CA VAL A 129 -1.88 -8.30 11.51
C VAL A 129 -3.17 -7.80 12.14
N LEU A 130 -3.55 -8.40 13.27
CA LEU A 130 -4.74 -8.03 14.02
C LEU A 130 -4.38 -7.12 15.20
N ASN A 131 -4.99 -5.93 15.22
CA ASN A 131 -5.01 -5.07 16.41
C ASN A 131 -6.25 -5.39 17.26
N ARG A 132 -6.04 -6.03 18.39
CA ARG A 132 -7.13 -6.46 19.29
C ARG A 132 -7.88 -5.27 19.91
N ASP A 133 -7.23 -4.13 20.11
CA ASP A 133 -7.85 -2.94 20.72
C ASP A 133 -8.93 -2.33 19.83
N TRP A 134 -8.87 -2.56 18.54
CA TRP A 134 -9.85 -2.07 17.56
C TRP A 134 -10.79 -3.17 17.05
N CYS A 135 -10.51 -4.43 17.41
CA CYS A 135 -11.27 -5.59 16.95
C CYS A 135 -12.62 -5.69 17.69
N LEU A 136 -13.70 -5.78 16.92
CA LEU A 136 -15.06 -5.92 17.48
C LEU A 136 -15.25 -7.26 18.17
N ALA A 137 -14.63 -8.34 17.68
CA ALA A 137 -14.65 -9.63 18.33
C ALA A 137 -14.00 -9.57 19.71
N ALA A 138 -12.82 -8.94 19.83
CA ALA A 138 -12.12 -8.75 21.09
C ALA A 138 -12.92 -7.88 22.10
N LYS A 139 -13.85 -7.08 21.60
CA LYS A 139 -14.80 -6.29 22.42
C LYS A 139 -16.11 -7.03 22.71
N GLY A 140 -16.20 -8.32 22.42
CA GLY A 140 -17.37 -9.15 22.72
C GLY A 140 -18.54 -8.98 21.77
N MET A 141 -18.35 -8.36 20.57
CA MET A 141 -19.41 -8.12 19.60
C MET A 141 -19.69 -9.33 18.68
N GLY A 142 -18.96 -10.43 18.82
CA GLY A 142 -19.17 -11.65 18.03
C GLY A 142 -18.87 -11.49 16.53
N CYS A 143 -18.06 -10.51 16.16
CA CYS A 143 -17.68 -10.26 14.76
C CYS A 143 -16.68 -11.33 14.28
N HIS A 144 -16.92 -11.88 13.08
CA HIS A 144 -16.04 -12.89 12.43
C HIS A 144 -15.85 -12.64 10.92
N GLU A 145 -16.23 -11.48 10.41
CA GLU A 145 -16.19 -11.11 8.99
C GLU A 145 -14.85 -11.44 8.31
N CYS A 146 -13.73 -11.19 8.98
CA CYS A 146 -12.41 -11.45 8.42
C CYS A 146 -12.09 -12.96 8.32
N VAL A 147 -12.71 -13.79 9.14
CA VAL A 147 -12.57 -15.25 9.09
C VAL A 147 -13.38 -15.80 7.92
N ASP A 148 -14.62 -15.34 7.75
CA ASP A 148 -15.54 -15.84 6.73
C ASP A 148 -15.06 -15.57 5.29
N VAL A 149 -14.32 -14.49 5.09
CA VAL A 149 -13.81 -14.12 3.76
C VAL A 149 -12.41 -14.69 3.46
N CYS A 150 -11.84 -15.47 4.38
CA CYS A 150 -10.50 -16.01 4.19
C CYS A 150 -10.51 -17.31 3.36
N ASN A 151 -10.21 -17.19 2.07
CA ASN A 151 -10.18 -18.34 1.16
C ASN A 151 -8.95 -19.25 1.32
N TYR A 152 -8.00 -18.87 2.18
CA TYR A 152 -6.71 -19.58 2.39
C TYR A 152 -6.60 -20.21 3.76
N ASP A 153 -7.71 -20.30 4.52
CA ASP A 153 -7.76 -20.87 5.88
C ASP A 153 -6.66 -20.30 6.81
N ALA A 154 -6.28 -19.03 6.55
CA ALA A 154 -5.26 -18.32 7.32
C ALA A 154 -5.82 -17.62 8.56
N LEU A 155 -7.14 -17.63 8.75
CA LEU A 155 -7.83 -17.04 9.89
C LEU A 155 -8.80 -18.03 10.51
N GLU A 156 -8.74 -18.16 11.82
CA GLU A 156 -9.64 -18.99 12.61
C GLU A 156 -10.07 -18.26 13.89
N LEU A 157 -11.18 -18.68 14.50
CA LEU A 157 -11.57 -18.15 15.80
C LEU A 157 -10.82 -18.88 16.91
N GLY A 158 -10.13 -18.12 17.74
CA GLY A 158 -9.49 -18.63 18.95
C GLY A 158 -10.51 -19.05 20.03
N ALA A 159 -10.03 -19.59 21.14
CA ALA A 159 -10.86 -20.02 22.26
C ALA A 159 -11.64 -18.87 22.91
N ASP A 160 -11.20 -17.64 22.73
CA ASP A 160 -11.86 -16.39 23.18
C ASP A 160 -12.79 -15.77 22.11
N ASN A 161 -13.09 -16.50 21.04
CA ASN A 161 -13.83 -16.04 19.87
C ASN A 161 -13.24 -14.80 19.17
N VAL A 162 -11.94 -14.57 19.35
CA VAL A 162 -11.21 -13.52 18.64
C VAL A 162 -10.44 -14.15 17.49
N PRO A 163 -10.41 -13.53 16.28
CA PRO A 163 -9.66 -14.04 15.16
C PRO A 163 -8.17 -14.20 15.46
N VAL A 164 -7.61 -15.33 15.06
CA VAL A 164 -6.18 -15.66 15.14
C VAL A 164 -5.65 -15.84 13.74
N VAL A 165 -4.50 -15.25 13.45
CA VAL A 165 -3.87 -15.31 12.13
C VAL A 165 -2.83 -16.43 12.09
N ASN A 166 -2.99 -17.38 11.19
CA ASN A 166 -1.94 -18.31 10.81
C ASN A 166 -1.05 -17.62 9.76
N VAL A 167 0.06 -17.05 10.21
CA VAL A 167 1.00 -16.30 9.36
C VAL A 167 1.58 -17.19 8.25
N GLY A 168 1.75 -18.51 8.50
CA GLY A 168 2.27 -19.44 7.51
C GLY A 168 1.34 -19.63 6.31
N ALA A 169 0.03 -19.67 6.53
CA ALA A 169 -0.98 -19.83 5.47
C ALA A 169 -1.36 -18.51 4.79
N CYS A 170 -1.11 -17.36 5.44
CA CYS A 170 -1.49 -16.07 4.93
C CYS A 170 -0.58 -15.63 3.76
N ASN A 171 -1.17 -15.33 2.60
CA ASN A 171 -0.49 -14.77 1.43
C ASN A 171 -0.63 -13.24 1.27
N GLY A 172 -1.39 -12.60 2.17
CA GLY A 172 -1.59 -11.15 2.14
C GLY A 172 -2.57 -10.65 1.07
N CYS A 173 -3.55 -11.46 0.69
CA CYS A 173 -4.55 -11.08 -0.34
C CYS A 173 -5.42 -9.87 0.02
N GLY A 174 -5.53 -9.54 1.30
CA GLY A 174 -6.24 -8.36 1.80
C GLY A 174 -7.75 -8.50 1.93
N ALA A 175 -8.35 -9.66 1.66
CA ALA A 175 -9.79 -9.86 1.78
C ALA A 175 -10.28 -9.57 3.21
N CYS A 176 -9.54 -10.00 4.23
CA CYS A 176 -9.84 -9.74 5.64
C CYS A 176 -9.76 -8.26 6.01
N GLU A 177 -8.80 -7.53 5.46
CA GLU A 177 -8.71 -6.08 5.64
C GLU A 177 -9.88 -5.37 4.96
N TRP A 178 -10.19 -5.75 3.71
CA TRP A 178 -11.30 -5.17 2.96
C TRP A 178 -12.64 -5.39 3.66
N ALA A 179 -12.90 -6.58 4.18
CA ALA A 179 -14.16 -6.93 4.86
C ALA A 179 -14.26 -6.35 6.27
N CYS A 180 -13.17 -5.87 6.87
CA CYS A 180 -13.17 -5.40 8.24
C CYS A 180 -14.03 -4.15 8.43
N ILE A 181 -15.07 -4.26 9.26
CA ILE A 181 -16.04 -3.20 9.55
C ILE A 181 -15.70 -2.35 10.78
N SER A 182 -14.54 -2.55 11.40
CA SER A 182 -14.18 -1.88 12.65
C SER A 182 -14.24 -0.36 12.59
N LEU A 183 -13.82 0.26 11.48
CA LEU A 183 -13.92 1.72 11.30
C LEU A 183 -15.37 2.24 11.22
N SER A 184 -16.31 1.39 10.79
CA SER A 184 -17.73 1.74 10.67
C SER A 184 -18.48 1.57 11.98
N ALA A 185 -17.86 1.00 13.01
CA ALA A 185 -18.50 0.67 14.28
C ALA A 185 -18.63 1.87 15.25
N GLY A 186 -18.28 3.07 14.84
CA GLY A 186 -18.45 4.30 15.60
C GLY A 186 -17.76 4.27 16.97
N SER A 187 -18.52 4.49 18.04
CA SER A 187 -17.98 4.57 19.41
C SER A 187 -17.39 3.26 19.94
N ILE A 188 -17.75 2.11 19.36
CA ILE A 188 -17.23 0.79 19.78
C ILE A 188 -15.75 0.67 19.44
N SER A 189 -15.33 1.26 18.33
CA SER A 189 -13.92 1.33 17.90
C SER A 189 -13.32 2.73 18.13
N ALA A 190 -13.76 3.43 19.18
CA ALA A 190 -13.28 4.77 19.47
C ALA A 190 -11.76 4.83 19.53
N GLY A 191 -11.18 5.79 18.79
CA GLY A 191 -9.73 5.95 18.66
C GLY A 191 -9.07 5.09 17.56
N ALA A 192 -9.82 4.25 16.86
CA ALA A 192 -9.28 3.52 15.71
C ALA A 192 -8.97 4.50 14.57
N THR A 193 -7.72 4.48 14.11
CA THR A 193 -7.25 5.26 12.96
C THR A 193 -7.18 4.43 11.68
N ASP A 194 -7.29 3.10 11.82
CA ASP A 194 -7.29 2.14 10.73
C ASP A 194 -8.21 0.95 11.05
N ARG A 195 -8.37 0.00 10.11
CA ARG A 195 -9.08 -1.24 10.32
C ARG A 195 -8.37 -2.10 11.38
N ALA A 196 -9.13 -2.90 12.12
CA ALA A 196 -8.57 -3.75 13.17
C ALA A 196 -7.64 -4.84 12.63
N ILE A 197 -7.89 -5.33 11.41
CA ILE A 197 -7.00 -6.24 10.70
C ILE A 197 -6.50 -5.53 9.45
N VAL A 198 -5.18 -5.54 9.26
CA VAL A 198 -4.49 -4.88 8.13
C VAL A 198 -3.40 -5.80 7.60
N ILE A 199 -3.09 -5.66 6.33
CA ILE A 199 -1.95 -6.35 5.73
C ILE A 199 -0.70 -5.49 5.92
N ARG A 200 0.39 -6.12 6.35
CA ARG A 200 1.70 -5.50 6.50
C ARG A 200 2.74 -6.23 5.65
N PRO A 201 3.79 -5.55 5.21
CA PRO A 201 4.94 -6.22 4.59
C PRO A 201 5.50 -7.31 5.50
N THR A 202 5.94 -8.42 4.94
CA THR A 202 6.43 -9.58 5.71
C THR A 202 7.57 -9.20 6.66
N GLU A 203 8.45 -8.30 6.23
CA GLU A 203 9.59 -7.80 7.01
C GLU A 203 9.16 -7.08 8.30
N GLU A 204 8.00 -6.41 8.29
CA GLU A 204 7.46 -5.71 9.47
C GLU A 204 6.78 -6.67 10.47
N VAL A 205 6.46 -7.88 10.05
CA VAL A 205 5.75 -8.87 10.89
C VAL A 205 6.74 -9.83 11.57
N GLU A 206 7.90 -10.07 10.95
CA GLU A 206 8.95 -10.96 11.44
C GLU A 206 9.99 -10.25 12.32
N ALA A 207 9.97 -8.91 12.38
CA ALA A 207 10.89 -8.09 13.17
C ALA A 207 10.37 -7.87 14.60
#